data_f6624fb4557bfc547b5a844b9d236b61
#
_entry.id   f6624fb4557bfc547b5a844b9d236b61
#
_cell.length_a   1.000
_cell.length_b   1.000
_cell.length_c   1.000
_cell.angle_alpha   90.00
_cell.angle_beta   90.00
_cell.angle_gamma   90.00
#
_symmetry.space_group_name_H-M   'P 1'
#
loop_
_entity.id
_entity.type
_entity.pdbx_description
1 polymer ?
#
loop_
_entity_poly.entity_id
_entity_poly.type
_entity_poly.pdbx_seq_one_letter_code
_entity_poly.pdbx_strand_id
1 'polypeptide(L)'
;LRQEAVVGFPDRIERTIELAHPPERVWSALTTPEGLAAWFGDRAEIDLRPGGAGHIVWTDEDFDQRLRVERVEEPRVFAFTWRIYGLPDDDPRRTYVEFVLEPVPGGTRLHVVETGFAQLGPGEHATAHGGNTEGWTRELGELAAHLDAVHA
;
A
#
# COMPACT_ATOMS: atom_id res chain seq x y z
N LEU A 1 4.49 22.79 -21.56
CA LEU A 1 4.85 22.73 -21.04
C LEU A 1 5.24 22.43 -20.25
N ARG A 2 5.27 22.40 -20.14
CA ARG A 2 5.61 22.29 -19.40
C ARG A 2 6.23 22.03 -18.53
N GLN A 3 6.40 21.97 -18.21
CA GLN A 3 6.95 21.74 -17.45
C GLN A 3 7.23 21.78 -16.48
N GLU A 4 6.72 21.69 -16.34
CA GLU A 4 6.97 21.90 -15.35
C GLU A 4 7.77 21.71 -14.53
N ALA A 5 7.94 22.07 -14.99
CA ALA A 5 9.00 21.91 -14.35
C ALA A 5 9.17 21.37 -13.19
N VAL A 6 9.97 20.86 -13.10
CA VAL A 6 10.04 20.09 -12.06
C VAL A 6 10.98 20.58 -11.06
N VAL A 7 10.45 21.20 -10.08
CA VAL A 7 11.21 21.64 -8.97
C VAL A 7 10.69 20.89 -7.76
N GLY A 8 11.45 19.95 -7.24
CA GLY A 8 11.05 19.16 -6.10
C GLY A 8 10.47 17.80 -6.50
N PHE A 9 9.84 17.13 -5.56
CA PHE A 9 9.37 15.76 -5.71
C PHE A 9 7.86 15.69 -5.82
N PRO A 10 7.31 14.68 -6.49
CA PRO A 10 5.86 14.49 -6.53
C PRO A 10 5.28 14.31 -5.14
N ASP A 11 4.02 14.70 -4.96
CA ASP A 11 3.35 14.54 -3.68
C ASP A 11 2.62 13.21 -3.55
N ARG A 12 2.67 12.35 -4.58
CA ARG A 12 1.98 11.07 -4.57
C ARG A 12 2.79 10.02 -5.32
N ILE A 13 2.45 8.76 -5.03
CA ILE A 13 2.99 7.60 -5.72
C ILE A 13 1.81 6.86 -6.32
N GLU A 14 1.94 6.43 -7.57
CA GLU A 14 0.92 5.62 -8.24
C GLU A 14 1.59 4.41 -8.85
N ARG A 15 0.94 3.24 -8.71
CA ARG A 15 1.37 2.00 -9.33
C ARG A 15 0.15 1.25 -9.83
N THR A 16 0.32 0.59 -10.95
CA THR A 16 -0.73 -0.25 -11.53
C THR A 16 -0.09 -1.55 -11.97
N ILE A 17 -0.71 -2.67 -11.58
CA ILE A 17 -0.25 -3.99 -12.04
C ILE A 17 -1.46 -4.80 -12.50
N GLU A 18 -1.17 -5.78 -13.38
CA GLU A 18 -2.17 -6.74 -13.84
C GLU A 18 -1.93 -8.06 -13.13
N LEU A 19 -3.01 -8.63 -12.58
CA LEU A 19 -2.95 -9.90 -11.87
C LEU A 19 -3.90 -10.88 -12.54
N ALA A 20 -3.42 -12.09 -12.82
CA ALA A 20 -4.21 -13.12 -13.50
C ALA A 20 -5.08 -13.89 -12.49
N HIS A 21 -5.76 -13.15 -11.62
CA HIS A 21 -6.59 -13.70 -10.55
C HIS A 21 -7.84 -12.82 -10.39
N PRO A 22 -9.00 -13.40 -10.05
CA PRO A 22 -10.23 -12.60 -9.93
C PRO A 22 -10.15 -11.64 -8.74
N PRO A 23 -10.95 -10.57 -8.77
CA PRO A 23 -10.91 -9.55 -7.69
C PRO A 23 -11.08 -10.12 -6.29
N GLU A 24 -11.87 -11.17 -6.12
CA GLU A 24 -12.10 -11.75 -4.80
C GLU A 24 -10.83 -12.34 -4.19
N ARG A 25 -9.98 -12.94 -5.01
CA ARG A 25 -8.69 -13.47 -4.53
C ARG A 25 -7.72 -12.37 -4.20
N VAL A 26 -7.67 -11.34 -5.03
CA VAL A 26 -6.83 -10.17 -4.78
C VAL A 26 -7.29 -9.47 -3.51
N TRP A 27 -8.61 -9.28 -3.36
CA TRP A 27 -9.20 -8.66 -2.18
C TRP A 27 -8.80 -9.39 -0.90
N SER A 28 -8.90 -10.72 -0.90
CA SER A 28 -8.54 -11.53 0.26
C SER A 28 -7.06 -11.35 0.63
N ALA A 29 -6.17 -11.25 -0.35
CA ALA A 29 -4.74 -11.04 -0.09
C ALA A 29 -4.47 -9.65 0.50
N LEU A 30 -5.31 -8.66 0.20
CA LEU A 30 -5.13 -7.28 0.65
C LEU A 30 -5.77 -7.01 2.01
N THR A 31 -6.76 -7.80 2.43
CA THR A 31 -7.64 -7.41 3.54
C THR A 31 -7.74 -8.43 4.65
N THR A 32 -7.07 -9.57 4.56
CA THR A 32 -7.07 -10.55 5.65
C THR A 32 -5.71 -10.59 6.33
N PRO A 33 -5.67 -10.93 7.63
CA PRO A 33 -4.37 -11.08 8.30
C PRO A 33 -3.48 -12.10 7.62
N GLU A 34 -4.05 -13.24 7.21
CA GLU A 34 -3.30 -14.29 6.52
C GLU A 34 -2.74 -13.82 5.19
N GLY A 35 -3.57 -13.10 4.42
CA GLY A 35 -3.14 -12.57 3.14
C GLY A 35 -2.03 -11.56 3.30
N LEU A 36 -2.24 -10.56 4.16
CA LEU A 36 -1.24 -9.51 4.38
C LEU A 36 0.08 -10.09 4.91
N ALA A 37 0.03 -11.07 5.80
CA ALA A 37 1.23 -11.68 6.34
C ALA A 37 1.97 -12.56 5.34
N ALA A 38 1.32 -12.90 4.23
CA ALA A 38 1.94 -13.75 3.22
C ALA A 38 2.77 -12.96 2.21
N TRP A 39 2.40 -11.70 1.93
CA TRP A 39 3.11 -10.94 0.91
C TRP A 39 3.56 -9.54 1.38
N PHE A 40 2.83 -8.89 2.28
CA PHE A 40 3.09 -7.49 2.62
C PHE A 40 4.02 -7.33 3.82
N GLY A 41 3.88 -8.15 4.82
CA GLY A 41 4.79 -8.27 5.93
C GLY A 41 4.85 -9.75 6.28
N ASP A 42 5.37 -10.11 7.45
CA ASP A 42 5.35 -11.51 7.87
C ASP A 42 4.40 -11.74 9.04
N ARG A 43 3.81 -10.67 9.58
CA ARG A 43 2.74 -10.73 10.58
C ARG A 43 1.77 -9.61 10.31
N ALA A 44 0.49 -9.85 10.51
CA ALA A 44 -0.53 -8.82 10.31
C ALA A 44 -1.76 -9.07 11.16
N GLU A 45 -2.38 -7.97 11.59
CA GLU A 45 -3.70 -7.94 12.20
C GLU A 45 -4.47 -6.81 11.57
N ILE A 46 -5.77 -6.97 11.39
CA ILE A 46 -6.59 -5.92 10.81
C ILE A 46 -8.04 -6.05 11.27
N ASP A 47 -8.62 -4.92 11.69
CA ASP A 47 -10.04 -4.78 11.96
C ASP A 47 -10.64 -4.10 10.72
N LEU A 48 -11.21 -4.89 9.82
CA LEU A 48 -11.58 -4.44 8.48
C LEU A 48 -12.92 -3.71 8.49
N ARG A 49 -12.89 -2.48 8.97
CA ARG A 49 -14.02 -1.56 8.94
C ARG A 49 -13.49 -0.13 9.02
N PRO A 50 -14.21 0.85 8.52
CA PRO A 50 -13.77 2.24 8.65
C PRO A 50 -13.54 2.58 10.13
N GLY A 51 -12.38 3.15 10.42
CA GLY A 51 -11.94 3.46 11.78
C GLY A 51 -11.24 2.31 12.48
N GLY A 52 -11.21 1.11 11.90
CA GLY A 52 -10.54 -0.04 12.51
C GLY A 52 -9.03 0.09 12.47
N ALA A 53 -8.36 -0.58 13.41
CA ALA A 53 -6.90 -0.55 13.49
C ALA A 53 -6.29 -1.73 12.76
N GLY A 54 -5.10 -1.53 12.21
CA GLY A 54 -4.31 -2.59 11.62
C GLY A 54 -2.86 -2.49 12.06
N HIS A 55 -2.14 -3.60 11.95
CA HIS A 55 -0.74 -3.67 12.35
C HIS A 55 -0.03 -4.67 11.45
N ILE A 56 1.04 -4.25 10.80
CA ILE A 56 1.81 -5.08 9.88
C ILE A 56 3.26 -5.02 10.32
N VAL A 57 3.91 -6.19 10.38
CA VAL A 57 5.28 -6.32 10.87
C VAL A 57 6.16 -6.92 9.79
N TRP A 58 7.32 -6.31 9.58
CA TRP A 58 8.41 -6.83 8.75
C TRP A 58 9.54 -7.20 9.71
N THR A 59 9.55 -8.46 10.13
CA THR A 59 10.48 -8.92 11.18
C THR A 59 11.93 -8.75 10.78
N ASP A 60 12.27 -9.10 9.54
CA ASP A 60 13.66 -9.03 9.06
C ASP A 60 14.18 -7.60 9.02
N GLU A 61 13.30 -6.61 8.88
CA GLU A 61 13.69 -5.21 8.83
C GLU A 61 13.50 -4.50 10.15
N ASP A 62 13.07 -5.24 11.19
CA ASP A 62 12.77 -4.69 12.50
C ASP A 62 11.85 -3.48 12.38
N PHE A 63 10.82 -3.62 11.54
CA PHE A 63 9.92 -2.54 11.23
C PHE A 63 8.48 -2.98 11.45
N ASP A 64 7.72 -2.15 12.17
CA ASP A 64 6.30 -2.41 12.30
C ASP A 64 5.54 -1.15 11.91
N GLN A 65 4.36 -1.34 11.34
CA GLN A 65 3.55 -0.26 10.82
C GLN A 65 2.12 -0.41 11.30
N ARG A 66 1.62 0.64 11.94
CA ARG A 66 0.24 0.70 12.35
C ARG A 66 -0.54 1.50 11.35
N LEU A 67 -1.76 1.06 11.07
CA LEU A 67 -2.62 1.74 10.12
C LEU A 67 -4.02 1.90 10.69
N ARG A 68 -4.77 2.80 10.08
CA ARG A 68 -6.19 2.97 10.36
C ARG A 68 -6.95 2.77 9.06
N VAL A 69 -7.93 1.88 9.08
CA VAL A 69 -8.76 1.62 7.90
C VAL A 69 -9.67 2.82 7.68
N GLU A 70 -9.69 3.33 6.45
CA GLU A 70 -10.49 4.50 6.12
C GLU A 70 -11.68 4.16 5.23
N ARG A 71 -11.53 3.15 4.34
CA ARG A 71 -12.58 2.84 3.38
C ARG A 71 -12.56 1.36 3.04
N VAL A 72 -13.74 0.73 3.02
CA VAL A 72 -13.90 -0.68 2.66
C VAL A 72 -15.11 -0.81 1.75
N GLU A 73 -14.88 -1.16 0.49
CA GLU A 73 -15.95 -1.42 -0.48
C GLU A 73 -15.57 -2.72 -1.21
N GLU A 74 -15.93 -3.84 -0.61
CA GLU A 74 -15.54 -5.15 -1.11
C GLU A 74 -16.23 -5.47 -2.44
N PRO A 75 -15.53 -5.98 -3.44
CA PRO A 75 -14.08 -6.24 -3.50
C PRO A 75 -13.33 -5.18 -4.33
N ARG A 76 -13.73 -3.92 -4.25
CA ARG A 76 -13.27 -2.88 -5.17
C ARG A 76 -12.33 -1.86 -4.59
N VAL A 77 -12.55 -1.43 -3.33
CA VAL A 77 -11.75 -0.34 -2.76
C VAL A 77 -11.39 -0.66 -1.32
N PHE A 78 -10.11 -0.57 -1.01
CA PHE A 78 -9.58 -0.67 0.35
C PHE A 78 -8.60 0.48 0.56
N ALA A 79 -8.83 1.30 1.58
CA ALA A 79 -7.98 2.45 1.84
C ALA A 79 -7.67 2.56 3.33
N PHE A 80 -6.48 3.06 3.63
CA PHE A 80 -6.05 3.26 5.01
C PHE A 80 -5.08 4.43 5.09
N THR A 81 -4.86 4.92 6.31
CA THR A 81 -3.79 5.88 6.59
C THR A 81 -2.77 5.21 7.50
N TRP A 82 -1.52 5.57 7.34
CA TRP A 82 -0.45 5.04 8.17
C TRP A 82 0.65 6.09 8.38
N ARG A 83 1.53 5.81 9.34
CA ARG A 83 2.67 6.66 9.62
C ARG A 83 3.58 6.75 8.39
N ILE A 84 4.16 7.92 8.18
CA ILE A 84 5.05 8.14 7.05
C ILE A 84 6.41 7.52 7.32
N TYR A 85 6.92 6.76 6.35
CA TYR A 85 8.21 6.09 6.45
C TYR A 85 9.32 7.11 6.69
N GLY A 86 10.20 6.81 7.64
CA GLY A 86 11.35 7.66 7.95
C GLY A 86 11.07 8.69 9.05
N LEU A 87 9.82 8.84 9.48
CA LEU A 87 9.50 9.75 10.58
C LEU A 87 9.49 9.00 11.92
N PRO A 88 9.66 9.72 13.04
CA PRO A 88 9.58 9.09 14.36
C PRO A 88 8.22 8.43 14.61
N ASP A 89 8.19 7.42 15.48
CA ASP A 89 6.98 6.66 15.77
C ASP A 89 5.83 7.51 16.28
N ASP A 90 6.15 8.60 16.98
CA ASP A 90 5.15 9.48 17.58
C ASP A 90 4.75 10.65 16.67
N ASP A 91 5.29 10.72 15.46
CA ASP A 91 4.91 11.77 14.52
C ASP A 91 3.49 11.52 14.05
N PRO A 92 2.58 12.51 14.18
CA PRO A 92 1.17 12.31 13.84
C PRO A 92 0.88 12.37 12.34
N ARG A 93 1.83 12.81 11.52
CA ARG A 93 1.60 12.94 10.08
C ARG A 93 1.42 11.58 9.44
N ARG A 94 0.49 11.50 8.49
CA ARG A 94 0.08 10.25 7.85
C ARG A 94 -0.01 10.46 6.34
N THR A 95 0.22 9.39 5.59
CA THR A 95 -0.19 9.32 4.19
C THR A 95 -1.43 8.45 4.08
N TYR A 96 -2.17 8.66 3.00
CA TYR A 96 -3.38 7.90 2.67
C TYR A 96 -3.06 6.97 1.52
N VAL A 97 -3.35 5.68 1.69
CA VAL A 97 -3.10 4.65 0.68
C VAL A 97 -4.45 4.10 0.24
N GLU A 98 -4.64 4.01 -1.06
CA GLU A 98 -5.87 3.46 -1.62
C GLU A 98 -5.54 2.38 -2.65
N PHE A 99 -6.15 1.20 -2.47
CA PHE A 99 -6.14 0.12 -3.45
C PHE A 99 -7.48 0.12 -4.17
N VAL A 100 -7.45 0.15 -5.50
CA VAL A 100 -8.65 0.04 -6.33
C VAL A 100 -8.50 -1.19 -7.22
N LEU A 101 -9.46 -2.10 -7.13
CA LEU A 101 -9.46 -3.34 -7.90
C LEU A 101 -10.46 -3.22 -9.04
N GLU A 102 -9.96 -3.33 -10.26
CA GLU A 102 -10.77 -3.23 -11.47
C GLU A 102 -10.81 -4.60 -12.13
N PRO A 103 -12.01 -5.21 -12.28
CA PRO A 103 -12.10 -6.46 -13.03
C PRO A 103 -11.73 -6.23 -14.48
N VAL A 104 -10.88 -7.10 -15.03
CA VAL A 104 -10.51 -7.07 -16.43
C VAL A 104 -10.60 -8.48 -16.99
N PRO A 105 -10.62 -8.66 -18.32
CA PRO A 105 -10.62 -10.01 -18.88
C PRO A 105 -9.40 -10.78 -18.39
N GLY A 106 -9.65 -11.93 -17.78
CA GLY A 106 -8.59 -12.79 -17.28
C GLY A 106 -8.03 -12.44 -15.91
N GLY A 107 -8.56 -11.42 -15.23
CA GLY A 107 -8.03 -11.10 -13.90
C GLY A 107 -8.47 -9.78 -13.33
N THR A 108 -7.52 -9.10 -12.70
CA THR A 108 -7.74 -7.85 -11.99
C THR A 108 -6.63 -6.85 -12.33
N ARG A 109 -7.01 -5.61 -12.57
CA ARG A 109 -6.06 -4.51 -12.62
C ARG A 109 -6.09 -3.84 -11.26
N LEU A 110 -4.95 -3.85 -10.58
CA LEU A 110 -4.82 -3.27 -9.26
C LEU A 110 -4.10 -1.93 -9.36
N HIS A 111 -4.76 -0.89 -8.85
CA HIS A 111 -4.19 0.45 -8.77
C HIS A 111 -3.88 0.76 -7.32
N VAL A 112 -2.68 1.26 -7.05
CA VAL A 112 -2.28 1.71 -5.71
C VAL A 112 -1.87 3.17 -5.80
N VAL A 113 -2.46 3.99 -4.93
CA VAL A 113 -2.11 5.41 -4.85
C VAL A 113 -1.82 5.74 -3.39
N GLU A 114 -0.66 6.33 -3.14
CA GLU A 114 -0.34 6.87 -1.82
C GLU A 114 -0.15 8.37 -1.94
N THR A 115 -0.86 9.15 -1.11
CA THR A 115 -0.85 10.61 -1.16
C THR A 115 -0.57 11.19 0.20
N GLY A 116 -0.16 12.48 0.23
CA GLY A 116 0.08 13.19 1.47
C GLY A 116 1.54 13.59 1.67
N PHE A 117 2.40 13.34 0.70
CA PHE A 117 3.82 13.65 0.83
C PHE A 117 4.09 15.17 0.82
N ALA A 118 3.15 15.96 0.35
CA ALA A 118 3.31 17.42 0.30
C ALA A 118 3.42 18.06 1.68
N GLN A 119 3.02 17.35 2.74
CA GLN A 119 3.13 17.86 4.11
C GLN A 119 4.57 17.80 4.65
N LEU A 120 5.50 17.26 3.88
CA LEU A 120 6.88 17.03 4.31
C LEU A 120 7.81 18.10 3.77
N GLY A 121 8.88 18.42 4.52
CA GLY A 121 9.97 19.25 4.02
C GLY A 121 10.81 18.46 2.99
N PRO A 122 11.70 19.15 2.24
CA PRO A 122 12.39 18.50 1.13
C PRO A 122 13.18 17.25 1.49
N GLY A 123 13.89 17.23 2.60
CA GLY A 123 14.67 16.06 3.01
C GLY A 123 13.78 14.89 3.43
N GLU A 124 12.76 15.19 4.24
CA GLU A 124 11.79 14.17 4.66
C GLU A 124 11.04 13.62 3.46
N HIS A 125 10.66 14.49 2.54
CA HIS A 125 9.92 14.09 1.33
C HIS A 125 10.76 13.15 0.49
N ALA A 126 12.01 13.47 0.24
CA ALA A 126 12.88 12.63 -0.57
C ALA A 126 13.02 11.23 0.03
N THR A 127 13.22 11.14 1.35
CA THR A 127 13.37 9.86 2.04
C THR A 127 12.07 9.05 1.99
N ALA A 128 10.95 9.67 2.36
CA ALA A 128 9.67 8.96 2.44
C ALA A 128 9.16 8.58 1.06
N HIS A 129 9.14 9.51 0.11
CA HIS A 129 8.63 9.24 -1.22
C HIS A 129 9.50 8.23 -1.95
N GLY A 130 10.81 8.38 -1.89
CA GLY A 130 11.73 7.44 -2.54
C GLY A 130 11.65 6.05 -1.93
N GLY A 131 11.63 5.96 -0.61
CA GLY A 131 11.54 4.68 0.08
C GLY A 131 10.24 3.96 -0.21
N ASN A 132 9.12 4.67 -0.19
CA ASN A 132 7.82 4.07 -0.47
C ASN A 132 7.66 3.72 -1.95
N THR A 133 8.25 4.50 -2.85
CA THR A 133 8.24 4.16 -4.28
C THR A 133 8.90 2.81 -4.52
N GLU A 134 10.09 2.60 -3.96
CA GLU A 134 10.77 1.32 -4.07
C GLU A 134 10.03 0.22 -3.33
N GLY A 135 9.49 0.54 -2.16
CA GLY A 135 8.72 -0.40 -1.36
C GLY A 135 7.50 -0.92 -2.10
N TRP A 136 6.72 -0.03 -2.72
CA TRP A 136 5.55 -0.47 -3.48
C TRP A 136 5.92 -1.35 -4.67
N THR A 137 6.99 -1.02 -5.38
CA THR A 137 7.44 -1.85 -6.49
C THR A 137 7.78 -3.26 -6.01
N ARG A 138 8.50 -3.37 -4.89
CA ARG A 138 8.87 -4.66 -4.31
C ARG A 138 7.64 -5.42 -3.82
N GLU A 139 6.79 -4.76 -3.03
CA GLU A 139 5.65 -5.43 -2.40
C GLU A 139 4.62 -5.91 -3.41
N LEU A 140 4.36 -5.13 -4.45
CA LEU A 140 3.42 -5.55 -5.48
C LEU A 140 3.96 -6.74 -6.28
N GLY A 141 5.27 -6.82 -6.46
CA GLY A 141 5.89 -8.01 -7.04
C GLY A 141 5.70 -9.23 -6.16
N GLU A 142 5.80 -9.06 -4.83
CA GLU A 142 5.57 -10.15 -3.89
C GLU A 142 4.10 -10.58 -3.86
N LEU A 143 3.18 -9.62 -3.99
CA LEU A 143 1.76 -9.94 -4.09
C LEU A 143 1.48 -10.82 -5.30
N ALA A 144 2.00 -10.44 -6.47
CA ALA A 144 1.81 -11.22 -7.68
C ALA A 144 2.38 -12.62 -7.53
N ALA A 145 3.59 -12.74 -6.99
CA ALA A 145 4.25 -14.03 -6.78
C ALA A 145 3.46 -14.91 -5.81
N HIS A 146 2.93 -14.32 -4.74
CA HIS A 146 2.12 -15.04 -3.76
C HIS A 146 0.84 -15.60 -4.40
N LEU A 147 0.12 -14.76 -5.12
CA LEU A 147 -1.13 -15.19 -5.77
C LEU A 147 -0.87 -16.31 -6.77
N ASP A 148 0.19 -16.18 -7.56
CA ASP A 148 0.53 -17.21 -8.54
C ASP A 148 0.91 -18.54 -7.86
N ALA A 149 1.61 -18.46 -6.72
CA ALA A 149 2.04 -19.67 -6.01
C ALA A 149 0.87 -20.43 -5.38
N VAL A 150 -0.08 -19.71 -4.76
CA VAL A 150 -1.16 -20.38 -4.03
C VAL A 150 -2.34 -20.75 -4.93
N HIS A 151 -2.39 -20.24 -6.15
CA HIS A 151 -3.46 -20.50 -7.10
C HIS A 151 -2.94 -21.10 -8.42
N ALA A 152 -1.75 -21.68 -8.37
CA ALA A 152 -1.13 -22.28 -9.53
C ALA A 152 -1.90 -23.52 -10.03
#